data_c76395dee4bae185b05d439e80721094
#
_entry.id   c76395dee4bae185b05d439e80721094
#
_cell.length_a   1.000
_cell.length_b   1.000
_cell.length_c   1.000
_cell.angle_alpha   90.00
_cell.angle_beta   90.00
_cell.angle_gamma   90.00
#
_symmetry.space_group_name_H-M   'P 1'
#
loop_
_entity.id
_entity.type
_entity.pdbx_description
1 polymer ?
#
loop_
_entity_poly.entity_id
_entity_poly.type
_entity_poly.pdbx_seq_one_letter_code
_entity_poly.pdbx_strand_id
1 'polypeptide(L)'
;MVIYNAPVRDYEFLFNEVFDAIPIANSLGYEDLDAEFLSMLMNGWAEHTSEVWLPINQLGDREGLIFDEGKIELPKEFKDAYRAGIEEGWFSASCKPEHGGMGVPTFYQLVTWAEFGTATNMALSVLPALSIGVYDVLTEHGSQDLIDYFASLLASGEWAGTMCLTEPHAGTDLGIISTIAEPQEDGTYHLSGTKIFITFGEHDLSENIVHLVLAKTPDAPQGTKGISLFIVPKFLPKDWKSGGLKGISHKLLESNNGVICSGSEEKMGLHASPTCVMNFDQSIGWRIGELHQGMSLMFKMMNRERVATGMMGIGLAEIAYQNALAWAKERRQGRDLKGPQEPNETADNILVHPDVRRMLLEAKVNNEGCRALAAWTGILLDQSKSKDPEEAENAEGLVALLTPIVKAHFTDLGCETVSSCMQVMGGAGYCTEYGVEQFYRDVRISKIWEGTNGIQALDLTGRKITQNMGKNLRYLLWPLTEFIENNREIPEMSEFNKPLHKGVRGLQKLTLMIIAEGQGNPHFLAAGATDYCRYFGNVLVGYMWARIAKVALEKSGDPFYDAKLNSARIFFERIFPETLAIAARIQSGERNLMSFPEE
;
A
#
# COMPACT_ATOMS: atom_id res chain seq x y z
N MET A 1 -26.38 -6.76 -3.70
CA MET A 1 -25.51 -6.66 -2.50
C MET A 1 -24.09 -6.97 -2.96
N VAL A 2 -23.13 -6.14 -2.59
CA VAL A 2 -21.71 -6.37 -2.87
C VAL A 2 -21.26 -7.64 -2.13
N ILE A 3 -20.43 -8.45 -2.80
CA ILE A 3 -19.87 -9.69 -2.24
C ILE A 3 -18.35 -9.59 -2.18
N TYR A 4 -17.75 -10.20 -1.19
CA TYR A 4 -16.30 -10.37 -1.07
C TYR A 4 -15.96 -11.72 -0.42
N ASN A 5 -15.04 -12.43 -1.03
CA ASN A 5 -14.43 -13.65 -0.48
C ASN A 5 -12.92 -13.42 -0.46
N ALA A 6 -12.35 -13.27 0.72
CA ALA A 6 -10.92 -13.04 0.86
C ALA A 6 -10.11 -14.17 0.20
N PRO A 7 -9.05 -13.86 -0.57
CA PRO A 7 -8.28 -14.86 -1.31
C PRO A 7 -7.29 -15.64 -0.43
N VAL A 8 -7.79 -16.21 0.69
CA VAL A 8 -6.98 -16.93 1.69
C VAL A 8 -6.18 -18.06 1.05
N ARG A 9 -6.83 -18.91 0.22
CA ARG A 9 -6.14 -20.02 -0.46
C ARG A 9 -5.00 -19.58 -1.38
N ASP A 10 -5.12 -18.39 -1.98
CA ASP A 10 -4.04 -17.79 -2.79
C ASP A 10 -2.84 -17.42 -1.92
N TYR A 11 -3.07 -16.80 -0.75
CA TYR A 11 -2.00 -16.48 0.18
C TYR A 11 -1.34 -17.71 0.79
N GLU A 12 -2.11 -18.73 1.16
CA GLU A 12 -1.56 -20.01 1.60
C GLU A 12 -0.64 -20.62 0.55
N PHE A 13 -1.07 -20.63 -0.71
CA PHE A 13 -0.27 -21.10 -1.83
C PHE A 13 1.03 -20.28 -1.99
N LEU A 14 0.93 -18.95 -1.94
CA LEU A 14 2.10 -18.09 -2.09
C LEU A 14 3.08 -18.26 -0.93
N PHE A 15 2.61 -18.25 0.31
CA PHE A 15 3.49 -18.32 1.48
C PHE A 15 4.09 -19.70 1.68
N ASN A 16 3.33 -20.76 1.47
CA ASN A 16 3.78 -22.12 1.78
C ASN A 16 4.45 -22.84 0.60
N GLU A 17 4.07 -22.52 -0.66
CA GLU A 17 4.47 -23.32 -1.81
C GLU A 17 5.36 -22.53 -2.78
N VAL A 18 5.13 -21.21 -2.96
CA VAL A 18 5.90 -20.39 -3.92
C VAL A 18 7.12 -19.75 -3.25
N PHE A 19 6.99 -19.28 -2.01
CA PHE A 19 8.03 -18.52 -1.32
C PHE A 19 8.68 -19.25 -0.15
N ASP A 20 8.05 -20.32 0.36
CA ASP A 20 8.51 -21.02 1.56
C ASP A 20 8.73 -20.05 2.74
N ALA A 21 7.72 -19.20 3.01
CA ALA A 21 7.85 -18.06 3.91
C ALA A 21 7.96 -18.46 5.40
N ILE A 22 7.42 -19.61 5.81
CA ILE A 22 7.45 -20.07 7.20
C ILE A 22 8.88 -20.34 7.69
N PRO A 23 9.73 -21.15 7.00
CA PRO A 23 11.12 -21.30 7.38
C PRO A 23 11.91 -19.99 7.43
N ILE A 24 11.63 -19.07 6.49
CA ILE A 24 12.26 -17.74 6.49
C ILE A 24 11.85 -16.98 7.76
N ALA A 25 10.57 -16.91 8.08
CA ALA A 25 10.08 -16.23 9.28
C ALA A 25 10.68 -16.85 10.57
N ASN A 26 10.73 -18.18 10.67
CA ASN A 26 11.34 -18.87 11.81
C ASN A 26 12.83 -18.51 11.98
N SER A 27 13.59 -18.38 10.89
CA SER A 27 14.99 -17.94 10.93
C SER A 27 15.16 -16.50 11.45
N LEU A 28 14.13 -15.67 11.31
CA LEU A 28 14.10 -14.29 11.78
C LEU A 28 13.65 -14.14 13.25
N GLY A 29 13.27 -15.24 13.90
CA GLY A 29 12.87 -15.27 15.31
C GLY A 29 11.37 -15.39 15.57
N TYR A 30 10.58 -15.73 14.56
CA TYR A 30 9.15 -16.06 14.69
C TYR A 30 8.99 -17.58 14.93
N GLU A 31 9.59 -18.11 16.00
CA GLU A 31 9.81 -19.55 16.20
C GLU A 31 8.53 -20.39 16.36
N ASP A 32 7.44 -19.78 16.83
CA ASP A 32 6.15 -20.46 17.03
C ASP A 32 5.21 -20.33 15.80
N LEU A 33 5.71 -19.79 14.70
CA LEU A 33 4.91 -19.59 13.51
C LEU A 33 4.84 -20.87 12.67
N ASP A 34 3.62 -21.31 12.37
CA ASP A 34 3.35 -22.37 11.41
C ASP A 34 2.25 -21.99 10.42
N ALA A 35 2.04 -22.84 9.41
CA ALA A 35 1.08 -22.59 8.35
C ALA A 35 -0.37 -22.63 8.85
N GLU A 36 -0.69 -23.46 9.86
CA GLU A 36 -2.03 -23.59 10.43
C GLU A 36 -2.41 -22.35 11.21
N PHE A 37 -1.50 -21.83 12.02
CA PHE A 37 -1.69 -20.57 12.76
C PHE A 37 -1.89 -19.37 11.81
N LEU A 38 -1.07 -19.24 10.76
CA LEU A 38 -1.27 -18.18 9.77
C LEU A 38 -2.60 -18.30 9.03
N SER A 39 -2.99 -19.53 8.65
CA SER A 39 -4.28 -19.80 8.01
C SER A 39 -5.44 -19.41 8.93
N MET A 40 -5.37 -19.77 10.22
CA MET A 40 -6.38 -19.40 11.23
C MET A 40 -6.51 -17.87 11.33
N LEU A 41 -5.40 -17.13 11.43
CA LEU A 41 -5.42 -15.67 11.49
C LEU A 41 -5.98 -15.03 10.21
N MET A 42 -5.61 -15.55 9.02
CA MET A 42 -6.15 -15.06 7.74
C MET A 42 -7.66 -15.27 7.65
N ASN A 43 -8.14 -16.43 8.04
CA ASN A 43 -9.59 -16.71 8.03
C ASN A 43 -10.33 -15.83 9.04
N GLY A 44 -9.81 -15.65 10.26
CA GLY A 44 -10.43 -14.78 11.26
C GLY A 44 -10.49 -13.31 10.79
N TRP A 45 -9.41 -12.79 10.22
CA TRP A 45 -9.42 -11.44 9.66
C TRP A 45 -10.37 -11.31 8.46
N ALA A 46 -10.43 -12.32 7.59
CA ALA A 46 -11.38 -12.38 6.47
C ALA A 46 -12.83 -12.35 6.93
N GLU A 47 -13.17 -13.13 7.98
CA GLU A 47 -14.48 -13.15 8.61
C GLU A 47 -14.83 -11.79 9.21
N HIS A 48 -13.95 -11.25 10.07
CA HIS A 48 -14.15 -9.92 10.68
C HIS A 48 -14.43 -8.84 9.63
N THR A 49 -13.59 -8.72 8.60
CA THR A 49 -13.74 -7.69 7.58
C THR A 49 -14.99 -7.88 6.72
N SER A 50 -15.37 -9.13 6.44
CA SER A 50 -16.57 -9.43 5.64
C SER A 50 -17.87 -9.25 6.43
N GLU A 51 -17.88 -9.55 7.72
CA GLU A 51 -19.08 -9.49 8.54
C GLU A 51 -19.27 -8.14 9.25
N VAL A 52 -18.16 -7.44 9.60
CA VAL A 52 -18.21 -6.18 10.35
C VAL A 52 -17.98 -4.97 9.44
N TRP A 53 -16.97 -5.01 8.55
CA TRP A 53 -16.57 -3.85 7.76
C TRP A 53 -17.31 -3.69 6.43
N LEU A 54 -17.52 -4.79 5.70
CA LEU A 54 -18.18 -4.74 4.40
C LEU A 54 -19.63 -4.20 4.46
N PRO A 55 -20.46 -4.59 5.44
CA PRO A 55 -21.84 -4.09 5.52
C PRO A 55 -21.95 -2.58 5.67
N ILE A 56 -20.96 -1.93 6.29
CA ILE A 56 -20.99 -0.48 6.55
C ILE A 56 -20.27 0.34 5.47
N ASN A 57 -19.65 -0.28 4.47
CA ASN A 57 -18.87 0.42 3.44
C ASN A 57 -19.72 1.42 2.65
N GLN A 58 -20.86 0.97 2.09
CA GLN A 58 -21.78 1.84 1.35
C GLN A 58 -22.51 2.86 2.26
N LEU A 59 -22.70 2.53 3.53
CA LEU A 59 -23.26 3.47 4.50
C LEU A 59 -22.31 4.64 4.69
N GLY A 60 -21.03 4.36 4.94
CA GLY A 60 -20.00 5.40 5.08
C GLY A 60 -19.83 6.26 3.83
N ASP A 61 -19.96 5.69 2.63
CA ASP A 61 -19.90 6.47 1.39
C ASP A 61 -21.11 7.42 1.24
N ARG A 62 -22.31 7.00 1.66
CA ARG A 62 -23.53 7.81 1.55
C ARG A 62 -23.65 8.86 2.62
N GLU A 63 -23.36 8.52 3.88
CA GLU A 63 -23.51 9.41 5.02
C GLU A 63 -22.30 10.31 5.22
N GLY A 64 -21.10 9.80 4.87
CA GLY A 64 -19.85 10.53 5.02
C GLY A 64 -19.50 10.79 6.49
N LEU A 65 -19.14 12.03 6.77
CA LEU A 65 -18.80 12.55 8.11
C LEU A 65 -19.47 13.90 8.34
N ILE A 66 -19.62 14.28 9.60
CA ILE A 66 -20.08 15.60 9.99
C ILE A 66 -18.89 16.37 10.57
N PHE A 67 -18.60 17.54 10.01
CA PHE A 67 -17.62 18.48 10.56
C PHE A 67 -18.37 19.67 11.18
N ASP A 68 -18.16 19.88 12.48
CA ASP A 68 -18.78 20.98 13.22
C ASP A 68 -17.80 21.53 14.27
N GLU A 69 -17.56 22.83 14.25
CA GLU A 69 -16.72 23.57 15.22
C GLU A 69 -15.37 22.89 15.54
N GLY A 70 -14.71 22.36 14.52
CA GLY A 70 -13.38 21.72 14.67
C GLY A 70 -13.42 20.27 15.15
N LYS A 71 -14.60 19.65 15.20
CA LYS A 71 -14.81 18.25 15.54
C LYS A 71 -15.36 17.50 14.35
N ILE A 72 -15.04 16.22 14.29
CA ILE A 72 -15.58 15.30 13.28
C ILE A 72 -16.34 14.19 13.98
N GLU A 73 -17.57 13.98 13.55
CA GLU A 73 -18.40 12.85 13.90
C GLU A 73 -18.51 11.89 12.72
N LEU A 74 -18.24 10.60 12.98
CA LEU A 74 -18.43 9.50 12.04
C LEU A 74 -19.72 8.74 12.36
N PRO A 75 -20.31 8.03 11.38
CA PRO A 75 -21.47 7.18 11.63
C PRO A 75 -21.23 6.23 12.80
N LYS A 76 -22.27 5.98 13.58
CA LYS A 76 -22.19 5.13 14.77
C LYS A 76 -21.65 3.74 14.44
N GLU A 77 -22.02 3.19 13.29
CA GLU A 77 -21.60 1.89 12.81
C GLU A 77 -20.08 1.82 12.59
N PHE A 78 -19.43 2.92 12.19
CA PHE A 78 -17.96 3.01 12.10
C PHE A 78 -17.30 2.96 13.47
N LYS A 79 -17.92 3.63 14.49
CA LYS A 79 -17.42 3.57 15.88
C LYS A 79 -17.53 2.15 16.44
N ASP A 80 -18.65 1.49 16.21
CA ASP A 80 -18.90 0.13 16.67
C ASP A 80 -17.93 -0.86 15.98
N ALA A 81 -17.72 -0.73 14.66
CA ALA A 81 -16.78 -1.56 13.91
C ALA A 81 -15.31 -1.36 14.31
N TYR A 82 -14.90 -0.11 14.57
CA TYR A 82 -13.55 0.19 15.06
C TYR A 82 -13.32 -0.41 16.45
N ARG A 83 -14.30 -0.27 17.36
CA ARG A 83 -14.25 -0.87 18.69
C ARG A 83 -14.17 -2.39 18.65
N ALA A 84 -14.92 -3.05 17.78
CA ALA A 84 -14.84 -4.49 17.58
C ALA A 84 -13.42 -4.93 17.18
N GLY A 85 -12.76 -4.18 16.27
CA GLY A 85 -11.36 -4.44 15.90
C GLY A 85 -10.37 -4.32 17.06
N ILE A 86 -10.60 -3.37 17.99
CA ILE A 86 -9.83 -3.24 19.24
C ILE A 86 -10.08 -4.45 20.15
N GLU A 87 -11.34 -4.78 20.44
CA GLU A 87 -11.75 -5.83 21.38
C GLU A 87 -11.27 -7.21 20.93
N GLU A 88 -11.25 -7.47 19.63
CA GLU A 88 -10.76 -8.72 19.04
C GLU A 88 -9.22 -8.74 18.83
N GLY A 89 -8.52 -7.62 19.08
CA GLY A 89 -7.06 -7.53 19.01
C GLY A 89 -6.48 -7.46 17.59
N TRP A 90 -7.31 -7.22 16.58
CA TRP A 90 -6.84 -7.21 15.20
C TRP A 90 -5.79 -6.13 14.91
N PHE A 91 -5.90 -4.95 15.52
CA PHE A 91 -5.00 -3.83 15.22
C PHE A 91 -3.59 -4.04 15.78
N SER A 92 -3.42 -4.86 16.82
CA SER A 92 -2.14 -5.12 17.46
C SER A 92 -1.35 -6.32 16.90
N ALA A 93 -1.88 -7.04 15.91
CA ALA A 93 -1.35 -8.35 15.51
C ALA A 93 0.17 -8.35 15.20
N SER A 94 0.72 -7.36 14.50
CA SER A 94 2.17 -7.26 14.24
C SER A 94 2.96 -6.52 15.31
N CYS A 95 2.30 -5.94 16.31
CA CYS A 95 2.97 -5.26 17.41
C CYS A 95 3.66 -6.26 18.34
N LYS A 96 4.66 -5.77 19.06
CA LYS A 96 5.42 -6.62 19.99
C LYS A 96 4.55 -7.14 21.14
N PRO A 97 4.78 -8.37 21.63
CA PRO A 97 4.03 -8.93 22.76
C PRO A 97 4.06 -8.08 24.03
N GLU A 98 5.18 -7.40 24.31
CA GLU A 98 5.33 -6.49 25.44
C GLU A 98 4.39 -5.27 25.38
N HIS A 99 3.85 -4.95 24.19
CA HIS A 99 2.87 -3.89 23.97
C HIS A 99 1.45 -4.42 23.70
N GLY A 100 1.21 -5.72 23.94
CA GLY A 100 -0.10 -6.37 23.76
C GLY A 100 -0.35 -6.94 22.37
N GLY A 101 0.65 -6.99 21.50
CA GLY A 101 0.54 -7.57 20.15
C GLY A 101 0.79 -9.08 20.12
N MET A 102 0.53 -9.68 18.96
CA MET A 102 0.82 -11.10 18.70
C MET A 102 2.23 -11.31 18.15
N GLY A 103 2.92 -10.25 17.68
CA GLY A 103 4.25 -10.32 17.09
C GLY A 103 4.29 -11.06 15.76
N VAL A 104 3.21 -11.06 14.99
CA VAL A 104 3.21 -11.73 13.68
C VAL A 104 4.10 -11.01 12.67
N PRO A 105 4.65 -11.73 11.66
CA PRO A 105 5.50 -11.12 10.65
C PRO A 105 4.84 -10.00 9.88
N THR A 106 5.64 -9.03 9.43
CA THR A 106 5.18 -7.90 8.62
C THR A 106 4.55 -8.35 7.30
N PHE A 107 5.13 -9.38 6.64
CA PHE A 107 4.59 -9.89 5.37
C PHE A 107 3.15 -10.35 5.49
N TYR A 108 2.82 -10.97 6.62
CA TYR A 108 1.46 -11.40 6.87
C TYR A 108 0.53 -10.19 7.03
N GLN A 109 0.80 -9.34 8.02
CA GLN A 109 -0.08 -8.22 8.32
C GLN A 109 -0.16 -7.20 7.17
N LEU A 110 0.97 -6.75 6.66
CA LEU A 110 1.02 -5.66 5.67
C LEU A 110 0.34 -6.04 4.36
N VAL A 111 0.38 -7.32 3.97
CA VAL A 111 -0.13 -7.74 2.66
C VAL A 111 -1.57 -8.24 2.76
N THR A 112 -1.85 -9.21 3.65
CA THR A 112 -3.19 -9.78 3.78
C THR A 112 -4.18 -8.79 4.41
N TRP A 113 -3.76 -8.09 5.44
CA TRP A 113 -4.60 -7.11 6.13
C TRP A 113 -4.97 -5.93 5.25
N ALA A 114 -3.98 -5.38 4.54
CA ALA A 114 -4.23 -4.26 3.66
C ALA A 114 -5.16 -4.64 2.51
N GLU A 115 -5.03 -5.85 1.92
CA GLU A 115 -5.96 -6.30 0.88
C GLU A 115 -7.37 -6.51 1.40
N PHE A 116 -7.55 -7.31 2.46
CA PHE A 116 -8.89 -7.68 2.95
C PHE A 116 -9.62 -6.48 3.54
N GLY A 117 -8.93 -5.68 4.38
CA GLY A 117 -9.49 -4.47 4.96
C GLY A 117 -9.89 -3.44 3.91
N THR A 118 -9.03 -3.21 2.92
CA THR A 118 -9.34 -2.26 1.84
C THR A 118 -10.46 -2.75 0.93
N ALA A 119 -10.49 -4.03 0.58
CA ALA A 119 -11.54 -4.60 -0.24
C ALA A 119 -12.91 -4.44 0.42
N THR A 120 -12.99 -4.57 1.72
CA THR A 120 -14.25 -4.51 2.47
C THR A 120 -14.63 -3.08 2.90
N ASN A 121 -13.66 -2.27 3.35
CA ASN A 121 -13.90 -0.87 3.73
C ASN A 121 -12.59 -0.06 3.73
N MET A 122 -12.24 0.51 2.59
CA MET A 122 -11.03 1.32 2.46
C MET A 122 -11.05 2.54 3.39
N ALA A 123 -12.20 3.18 3.58
CA ALA A 123 -12.31 4.37 4.41
C ALA A 123 -11.93 4.11 5.88
N LEU A 124 -12.29 2.94 6.42
CA LEU A 124 -11.95 2.54 7.79
C LEU A 124 -10.54 1.96 7.89
N SER A 125 -10.08 1.21 6.89
CA SER A 125 -8.81 0.46 6.93
C SER A 125 -7.57 1.34 7.04
N VAL A 126 -7.62 2.59 6.60
CA VAL A 126 -6.47 3.53 6.66
C VAL A 126 -6.10 3.94 8.07
N LEU A 127 -7.03 3.99 9.03
CA LEU A 127 -6.75 4.45 10.39
C LEU A 127 -5.86 3.48 11.17
N PRO A 128 -6.17 2.17 11.25
CA PRO A 128 -5.27 1.22 11.89
C PRO A 128 -3.88 1.14 11.22
N ALA A 129 -3.84 1.23 9.88
CA ALA A 129 -2.57 1.22 9.14
C ALA A 129 -1.66 2.39 9.57
N LEU A 130 -2.17 3.62 9.59
CA LEU A 130 -1.43 4.80 10.06
C LEU A 130 -0.99 4.67 11.51
N SER A 131 -1.85 4.15 12.41
CA SER A 131 -1.53 3.97 13.82
C SER A 131 -0.36 3.00 14.03
N ILE A 132 -0.31 1.90 13.28
CA ILE A 132 0.82 0.96 13.28
C ILE A 132 2.08 1.62 12.70
N GLY A 133 1.96 2.43 11.66
CA GLY A 133 3.10 3.18 11.13
C GLY A 133 3.72 4.14 12.17
N VAL A 134 2.89 4.83 12.96
CA VAL A 134 3.34 5.67 14.09
C VAL A 134 3.99 4.81 15.18
N TYR A 135 3.39 3.68 15.53
CA TYR A 135 3.93 2.70 16.48
C TYR A 135 5.32 2.21 16.07
N ASP A 136 5.50 1.81 14.81
CA ASP A 136 6.78 1.31 14.29
C ASP A 136 7.89 2.37 14.42
N VAL A 137 7.63 3.61 14.00
CA VAL A 137 8.61 4.71 14.11
C VAL A 137 8.93 5.03 15.57
N LEU A 138 7.92 5.04 16.43
CA LEU A 138 8.09 5.29 17.86
C LEU A 138 8.94 4.22 18.53
N THR A 139 8.63 2.95 18.32
CA THR A 139 9.32 1.83 18.99
C THR A 139 10.74 1.61 18.47
N GLU A 140 11.05 2.07 17.25
CA GLU A 140 12.38 1.98 16.68
C GLU A 140 13.28 3.18 17.05
N HIS A 141 12.70 4.39 17.21
CA HIS A 141 13.47 5.63 17.30
C HIS A 141 13.08 6.56 18.44
N GLY A 142 12.00 6.26 19.16
CA GLY A 142 11.58 7.02 20.33
C GLY A 142 12.51 6.80 21.55
N SER A 143 12.51 7.74 22.47
CA SER A 143 13.09 7.51 23.79
C SER A 143 12.26 6.47 24.56
N GLN A 144 12.88 5.80 25.54
CA GLN A 144 12.17 4.78 26.33
C GLN A 144 10.92 5.35 27.01
N ASP A 145 10.98 6.57 27.54
CA ASP A 145 9.83 7.22 28.21
C ASP A 145 8.65 7.45 27.21
N LEU A 146 8.94 7.76 25.95
CA LEU A 146 7.92 7.88 24.90
C LEU A 146 7.34 6.52 24.50
N ILE A 147 8.19 5.50 24.37
CA ILE A 147 7.76 4.14 24.06
C ILE A 147 6.85 3.61 25.18
N ASP A 148 7.29 3.72 26.43
CA ASP A 148 6.54 3.26 27.60
C ASP A 148 5.17 3.95 27.72
N TYR A 149 5.08 5.20 27.27
CA TYR A 149 3.83 5.97 27.37
C TYR A 149 2.86 5.72 26.22
N PHE A 150 3.33 5.71 24.96
CA PHE A 150 2.48 5.69 23.79
C PHE A 150 2.30 4.31 23.13
N ALA A 151 3.29 3.40 23.24
CA ALA A 151 3.35 2.24 22.37
C ALA A 151 2.16 1.28 22.53
N SER A 152 1.77 0.93 23.75
CA SER A 152 0.65 0.01 23.99
C SER A 152 -0.70 0.60 23.58
N LEU A 153 -0.87 1.91 23.71
CA LEU A 153 -2.10 2.61 23.34
C LEU A 153 -2.27 2.71 21.81
N LEU A 154 -1.16 2.93 21.10
CA LEU A 154 -1.15 2.90 19.62
C LEU A 154 -1.32 1.48 19.09
N ALA A 155 -0.70 0.49 19.73
CA ALA A 155 -0.82 -0.92 19.35
C ALA A 155 -2.25 -1.43 19.49
N SER A 156 -2.93 -1.13 20.60
CA SER A 156 -4.31 -1.56 20.82
C SER A 156 -5.32 -0.85 19.90
N GLY A 157 -5.02 0.37 19.44
CA GLY A 157 -5.94 1.25 18.73
C GLY A 157 -6.79 2.12 19.65
N GLU A 158 -6.62 2.05 20.99
CA GLU A 158 -7.27 2.99 21.91
C GLU A 158 -6.89 4.43 21.60
N TRP A 159 -5.63 4.65 21.17
CA TRP A 159 -5.18 5.90 20.59
C TRP A 159 -4.80 5.70 19.13
N ALA A 160 -5.18 6.66 18.29
CA ALA A 160 -4.89 6.63 16.87
C ALA A 160 -3.62 7.41 16.53
N GLY A 161 -2.95 7.01 15.46
CA GLY A 161 -1.76 7.67 14.95
C GLY A 161 -2.01 8.35 13.60
N THR A 162 -1.35 9.48 13.35
CA THR A 162 -1.40 10.19 12.06
C THR A 162 -0.03 10.64 11.59
N MET A 163 0.06 10.98 10.32
CA MET A 163 1.27 11.45 9.65
C MET A 163 1.05 12.86 9.09
N CYS A 164 1.76 13.88 9.64
CA CYS A 164 1.57 15.30 9.34
C CYS A 164 2.79 15.87 8.60
N LEU A 165 2.80 15.78 7.25
CA LEU A 165 3.88 16.23 6.39
C LEU A 165 3.51 17.47 5.60
N THR A 166 2.45 17.35 4.79
CA THR A 166 2.04 18.28 3.74
C THR A 166 1.56 19.62 4.30
N GLU A 167 2.00 20.71 3.67
CA GLU A 167 1.54 22.07 3.94
C GLU A 167 0.93 22.68 2.68
N PRO A 168 0.15 23.79 2.77
CA PRO A 168 -0.54 24.38 1.61
C PRO A 168 0.36 24.67 0.40
N HIS A 169 1.64 24.96 0.64
CA HIS A 169 2.65 25.27 -0.38
C HIS A 169 3.72 24.18 -0.55
N ALA A 170 3.65 23.09 0.23
CA ALA A 170 4.67 22.04 0.30
C ALA A 170 4.03 20.65 0.30
N GLY A 171 3.76 20.11 -0.90
CA GLY A 171 3.28 18.74 -1.07
C GLY A 171 4.43 17.78 -1.41
N THR A 172 4.86 17.77 -2.67
CA THR A 172 5.98 16.95 -3.13
C THR A 172 7.33 17.46 -2.62
N ASP A 173 7.54 18.79 -2.63
CA ASP A 173 8.74 19.42 -2.09
C ASP A 173 8.57 19.74 -0.60
N LEU A 174 8.94 18.79 0.25
CA LEU A 174 8.94 19.00 1.70
C LEU A 174 10.08 19.89 2.18
N GLY A 175 11.07 20.19 1.34
CA GLY A 175 12.17 21.09 1.68
C GLY A 175 11.74 22.51 2.04
N ILE A 176 10.56 22.92 1.60
CA ILE A 176 9.99 24.26 1.79
C ILE A 176 8.94 24.34 2.91
N ILE A 177 8.73 23.30 3.73
CA ILE A 177 7.81 23.37 4.87
C ILE A 177 8.16 24.51 5.81
N SER A 178 7.14 25.11 6.41
CA SER A 178 7.20 26.28 7.27
C SER A 178 6.87 26.02 8.74
N THR A 179 6.31 24.86 9.08
CA THR A 179 6.04 24.48 10.48
C THR A 179 7.31 24.53 11.30
N ILE A 180 7.28 25.26 12.43
CA ILE A 180 8.41 25.45 13.34
C ILE A 180 8.17 24.68 14.63
N ALA A 181 9.24 24.11 15.19
CA ALA A 181 9.30 23.48 16.50
C ALA A 181 10.34 24.23 17.36
N GLU A 182 9.87 25.06 18.29
CA GLU A 182 10.69 25.86 19.18
C GLU A 182 11.10 25.03 20.41
N PRO A 183 12.42 24.81 20.65
CA PRO A 183 12.88 24.05 21.82
C PRO A 183 12.56 24.78 23.13
N GLN A 184 12.17 24.00 24.16
CA GLN A 184 11.88 24.50 25.49
C GLN A 184 12.96 24.03 26.48
N GLU A 185 13.10 24.73 27.62
CA GLU A 185 14.09 24.42 28.67
C GLU A 185 13.90 23.03 29.29
N ASP A 186 12.67 22.49 29.25
CA ASP A 186 12.30 21.20 29.80
C ASP A 186 12.50 20.02 28.81
N GLY A 187 13.05 20.28 27.62
CA GLY A 187 13.32 19.29 26.59
C GLY A 187 12.15 18.99 25.67
N THR A 188 11.01 19.63 25.87
CA THR A 188 9.88 19.60 24.91
C THR A 188 10.07 20.60 23.77
N TYR A 189 9.13 20.63 22.85
CA TYR A 189 9.07 21.60 21.76
C TYR A 189 7.66 22.16 21.64
N HIS A 190 7.57 23.45 21.34
CA HIS A 190 6.31 24.08 20.96
C HIS A 190 6.23 24.16 19.43
N LEU A 191 5.22 23.46 18.87
CA LEU A 191 5.01 23.39 17.43
C LEU A 191 3.98 24.40 16.99
N SER A 192 4.29 25.13 15.90
CA SER A 192 3.38 26.10 15.28
C SER A 192 3.43 25.95 13.76
N GLY A 193 2.25 25.79 13.14
CA GLY A 193 2.11 25.67 11.69
C GLY A 193 0.82 24.99 11.27
N THR A 194 0.61 24.90 9.96
CA THR A 194 -0.58 24.29 9.35
C THR A 194 -0.20 23.13 8.47
N LYS A 195 -0.83 21.99 8.69
CA LYS A 195 -0.72 20.76 7.89
C LYS A 195 -2.04 20.49 7.19
N ILE A 196 -1.98 20.09 5.92
CA ILE A 196 -3.17 19.80 5.11
C ILE A 196 -3.19 18.35 4.62
N PHE A 197 -4.35 17.89 4.22
CA PHE A 197 -4.59 16.52 3.76
C PHE A 197 -4.21 15.45 4.81
N ILE A 198 -4.44 15.76 6.09
CA ILE A 198 -4.12 14.83 7.17
C ILE A 198 -5.25 13.83 7.35
N THR A 199 -5.00 12.61 6.91
CA THR A 199 -5.94 11.49 7.05
C THR A 199 -6.16 11.20 8.52
N PHE A 200 -7.43 11.17 8.95
CA PHE A 200 -7.85 11.01 10.34
C PHE A 200 -7.16 11.97 11.32
N GLY A 201 -6.84 13.20 10.86
CA GLY A 201 -6.27 14.24 11.72
C GLY A 201 -7.18 14.64 12.87
N GLU A 202 -8.50 14.54 12.66
CA GLU A 202 -9.55 14.68 13.64
C GLU A 202 -10.61 13.60 13.43
N HIS A 203 -11.08 12.97 14.48
CA HIS A 203 -12.16 11.97 14.46
C HIS A 203 -12.60 11.61 15.89
N ASP A 204 -13.70 10.85 16.02
CA ASP A 204 -14.28 10.40 17.28
C ASP A 204 -14.27 8.86 17.47
N LEU A 205 -13.35 8.16 16.76
CA LEU A 205 -13.18 6.69 16.85
C LEU A 205 -12.28 6.28 18.01
N SER A 206 -11.29 7.10 18.38
CA SER A 206 -10.30 6.82 19.45
C SER A 206 -10.35 7.89 20.54
N GLU A 207 -9.81 7.56 21.72
CA GLU A 207 -9.79 8.47 22.89
C GLU A 207 -8.81 9.64 22.69
N ASN A 208 -7.73 9.43 21.95
CA ASN A 208 -6.72 10.44 21.63
C ASN A 208 -6.13 10.21 20.25
N ILE A 209 -5.56 11.25 19.66
CA ILE A 209 -4.87 11.20 18.37
C ILE A 209 -3.42 11.65 18.57
N VAL A 210 -2.49 10.86 18.08
CA VAL A 210 -1.04 11.10 18.19
C VAL A 210 -0.47 11.42 16.81
N HIS A 211 -0.03 12.65 16.62
CA HIS A 211 0.45 13.14 15.34
C HIS A 211 1.98 13.01 15.25
N LEU A 212 2.50 12.34 14.21
CA LEU A 212 3.90 12.47 13.80
C LEU A 212 4.05 13.68 12.88
N VAL A 213 4.70 14.72 13.36
CA VAL A 213 4.78 16.02 12.69
C VAL A 213 6.19 16.30 12.20
N LEU A 214 6.34 16.58 10.89
CA LEU A 214 7.57 17.13 10.33
C LEU A 214 7.60 18.64 10.55
N ALA A 215 8.66 19.11 11.20
CA ALA A 215 8.90 20.53 11.46
C ALA A 215 10.39 20.89 11.41
N LYS A 216 10.70 22.18 11.33
CA LYS A 216 12.06 22.71 11.42
C LYS A 216 12.26 23.40 12.77
N THR A 217 13.47 23.30 13.33
CA THR A 217 13.86 24.16 14.45
C THR A 217 14.32 25.52 13.92
N PRO A 218 14.34 26.60 14.76
CA PRO A 218 14.71 27.95 14.30
C PRO A 218 16.06 28.01 13.58
N ASP A 219 17.07 27.25 14.03
CA ASP A 219 18.43 27.24 13.47
C ASP A 219 18.66 26.09 12.47
N ALA A 220 17.61 25.48 11.95
CA ALA A 220 17.70 24.33 11.06
C ALA A 220 18.34 24.67 9.71
N PRO A 221 19.15 23.78 9.12
CA PRO A 221 19.61 23.91 7.74
C PRO A 221 18.46 24.06 6.75
N GLN A 222 18.72 24.71 5.62
CA GLN A 222 17.74 24.84 4.53
C GLN A 222 17.41 23.50 3.87
N GLY A 223 16.21 23.41 3.30
CA GLY A 223 15.75 22.24 2.57
C GLY A 223 15.37 21.05 3.48
N THR A 224 15.37 19.86 2.91
CA THR A 224 14.98 18.62 3.62
C THR A 224 15.94 18.22 4.73
N LYS A 225 17.19 18.68 4.66
CA LYS A 225 18.23 18.41 5.68
C LYS A 225 17.99 19.12 7.01
N GLY A 226 17.07 20.07 7.08
CA GLY A 226 16.71 20.77 8.32
C GLY A 226 15.47 20.22 9.01
N ILE A 227 14.83 19.19 8.44
CA ILE A 227 13.58 18.66 8.94
C ILE A 227 13.81 17.66 10.08
N SER A 228 13.10 17.86 11.18
CA SER A 228 13.07 16.96 12.34
C SER A 228 11.67 16.35 12.50
N LEU A 229 11.56 15.28 13.29
CA LEU A 229 10.32 14.56 13.55
C LEU A 229 9.90 14.73 15.01
N PHE A 230 8.61 15.00 15.21
CA PHE A 230 8.04 15.22 16.53
C PHE A 230 6.75 14.38 16.71
N ILE A 231 6.56 13.88 17.93
CA ILE A 231 5.31 13.26 18.36
C ILE A 231 4.51 14.28 19.15
N VAL A 232 3.27 14.52 18.74
CA VAL A 232 2.38 15.55 19.29
C VAL A 232 1.00 14.95 19.54
N PRO A 233 0.60 14.68 20.78
CA PRO A 233 -0.74 14.20 21.08
C PRO A 233 -1.76 15.35 21.02
N LYS A 234 -2.98 15.07 20.61
CA LYS A 234 -4.09 16.03 20.62
C LYS A 234 -4.47 16.46 22.02
N PHE A 235 -4.48 15.53 22.97
CA PHE A 235 -4.72 15.78 24.38
C PHE A 235 -3.53 15.37 25.22
N LEU A 236 -3.12 16.24 26.14
CA LEU A 236 -2.05 15.95 27.11
C LEU A 236 -2.59 15.20 28.33
N PRO A 237 -1.75 14.39 29.01
CA PRO A 237 -2.10 13.81 30.30
C PRO A 237 -2.39 14.88 31.36
N LYS A 238 -3.39 14.65 32.23
CA LYS A 238 -3.78 15.60 33.28
C LYS A 238 -2.65 15.98 34.23
N ASP A 239 -1.81 15.02 34.56
CA ASP A 239 -0.70 15.20 35.50
C ASP A 239 0.63 15.51 34.78
N TRP A 240 0.56 15.83 33.47
CA TRP A 240 1.75 16.21 32.73
C TRP A 240 2.33 17.51 33.32
N LYS A 241 3.59 17.45 33.69
CA LYS A 241 4.37 18.58 34.15
C LYS A 241 5.64 18.64 33.30
N SER A 242 6.08 19.85 33.02
CA SER A 242 7.21 20.14 32.13
C SER A 242 8.30 19.04 32.17
N GLY A 243 8.57 18.44 31.01
CA GLY A 243 9.73 17.61 30.74
C GLY A 243 9.55 16.11 30.79
N GLY A 244 8.51 15.52 31.37
CA GLY A 244 8.50 14.08 31.53
C GLY A 244 7.14 13.38 31.45
N LEU A 245 7.12 12.21 30.81
CA LEU A 245 5.97 11.30 30.74
C LEU A 245 6.10 10.10 31.68
N LYS A 246 7.24 9.93 32.36
CA LYS A 246 7.52 8.78 33.19
C LYS A 246 6.59 8.67 34.39
N GLY A 247 5.85 7.57 34.47
CA GLY A 247 4.93 7.28 35.56
C GLY A 247 3.62 8.07 35.52
N ILE A 248 3.33 8.79 34.42
CA ILE A 248 2.08 9.53 34.22
C ILE A 248 0.99 8.57 33.73
N SER A 249 -0.22 8.74 34.29
CA SER A 249 -1.38 7.95 33.87
C SER A 249 -1.95 8.48 32.54
N HIS A 250 -2.16 7.60 31.57
CA HIS A 250 -2.85 7.90 30.32
C HIS A 250 -4.40 7.99 30.47
N LYS A 251 -4.95 7.58 31.62
CA LYS A 251 -6.40 7.52 31.84
C LYS A 251 -7.07 8.88 32.09
N LEU A 252 -6.29 9.89 32.42
CA LEU A 252 -6.80 11.23 32.69
C LEU A 252 -6.14 12.20 31.71
N LEU A 253 -6.87 12.55 30.67
CA LEU A 253 -6.44 13.54 29.69
C LEU A 253 -6.89 14.95 30.11
N GLU A 254 -6.05 15.93 29.86
CA GLU A 254 -6.39 17.35 30.04
C GLU A 254 -7.06 17.95 28.78
N SER A 255 -7.14 19.26 28.77
CA SER A 255 -7.63 20.04 27.64
C SER A 255 -6.75 19.81 26.40
N ASN A 256 -7.30 20.21 25.24
CA ASN A 256 -6.63 20.18 23.95
C ASN A 256 -5.22 20.82 24.00
N ASN A 257 -4.26 20.19 23.38
CA ASN A 257 -2.85 20.61 23.30
C ASN A 257 -2.59 21.68 22.21
N GLY A 258 -3.54 22.53 21.90
CA GLY A 258 -3.37 23.50 20.79
C GLY A 258 -3.42 22.84 19.40
N VAL A 259 -3.86 21.61 19.29
CA VAL A 259 -4.06 20.89 18.04
C VAL A 259 -5.50 21.09 17.59
N ILE A 260 -5.70 21.81 16.48
CA ILE A 260 -7.02 22.30 16.05
C ILE A 260 -7.28 21.84 14.62
N CYS A 261 -8.38 21.14 14.41
CA CYS A 261 -8.88 20.86 13.07
C CYS A 261 -9.70 22.06 12.57
N SER A 262 -9.27 22.71 11.51
CA SER A 262 -9.96 23.85 10.92
C SER A 262 -10.83 23.52 9.71
N GLY A 263 -10.81 22.29 9.24
CA GLY A 263 -11.63 21.84 8.12
C GLY A 263 -11.37 20.38 7.75
N SER A 264 -12.33 19.82 7.05
CA SER A 264 -12.22 18.51 6.38
C SER A 264 -12.53 18.66 4.90
N GLU A 265 -11.77 17.98 4.06
CA GLU A 265 -11.92 18.06 2.60
C GLU A 265 -13.16 17.30 2.12
N GLU A 266 -13.92 17.91 1.21
CA GLU A 266 -14.92 17.22 0.40
C GLU A 266 -14.20 16.50 -0.74
N LYS A 267 -14.47 15.20 -0.94
CA LYS A 267 -13.69 14.35 -1.83
C LYS A 267 -14.55 13.57 -2.80
N MET A 268 -13.92 13.07 -3.87
CA MET A 268 -14.53 12.19 -4.87
C MET A 268 -15.00 10.85 -4.27
N GLY A 269 -14.28 10.34 -3.29
CA GLY A 269 -14.52 9.08 -2.59
C GLY A 269 -13.97 9.12 -1.18
N LEU A 270 -13.98 7.98 -0.47
CA LEU A 270 -13.57 7.86 0.93
C LEU A 270 -14.29 8.89 1.83
N HIS A 271 -15.61 9.04 1.66
CA HIS A 271 -16.38 10.09 2.31
C HIS A 271 -16.36 9.98 3.84
N ALA A 272 -16.34 8.75 4.39
CA ALA A 272 -16.22 8.49 5.82
C ALA A 272 -14.76 8.41 6.33
N SER A 273 -13.77 8.77 5.50
CA SER A 273 -12.38 8.91 5.94
C SER A 273 -12.01 10.38 6.03
N PRO A 274 -11.92 10.97 7.24
CA PRO A 274 -11.59 12.38 7.40
C PRO A 274 -10.24 12.73 6.75
N THR A 275 -10.19 13.86 6.05
CA THR A 275 -8.97 14.40 5.46
C THR A 275 -8.86 15.85 5.89
N CYS A 276 -8.06 16.10 6.92
CA CYS A 276 -8.15 17.30 7.74
C CYS A 276 -7.12 18.37 7.40
N VAL A 277 -7.49 19.62 7.69
CA VAL A 277 -6.58 20.76 7.84
C VAL A 277 -6.29 20.91 9.33
N MET A 278 -5.04 20.61 9.73
CA MET A 278 -4.62 20.63 11.13
C MET A 278 -3.74 21.85 11.42
N ASN A 279 -4.10 22.63 12.42
CA ASN A 279 -3.31 23.72 12.93
C ASN A 279 -2.69 23.34 14.29
N PHE A 280 -1.40 23.58 14.41
CA PHE A 280 -0.65 23.44 15.64
C PHE A 280 -0.39 24.87 16.16
N ASP A 281 -0.94 25.18 17.34
CA ASP A 281 -0.81 26.49 17.98
C ASP A 281 -0.07 26.33 19.31
N GLN A 282 1.26 26.50 19.27
CA GLN A 282 2.15 26.26 20.40
C GLN A 282 1.98 24.85 21.00
N SER A 283 1.65 23.88 20.13
CA SER A 283 1.36 22.51 20.55
C SER A 283 2.61 21.84 21.11
N ILE A 284 2.50 21.25 22.30
CA ILE A 284 3.60 20.58 22.96
C ILE A 284 3.87 19.23 22.32
N GLY A 285 5.13 18.98 21.98
CA GLY A 285 5.59 17.73 21.39
C GLY A 285 6.97 17.31 21.85
N TRP A 286 7.31 16.08 21.58
CA TRP A 286 8.62 15.49 21.87
C TRP A 286 9.30 15.06 20.58
N ARG A 287 10.60 15.22 20.52
CA ARG A 287 11.41 14.82 19.38
C ARG A 287 11.53 13.29 19.30
N ILE A 288 11.37 12.75 18.09
CA ILE A 288 11.70 11.36 17.75
C ILE A 288 13.04 11.33 17.02
N GLY A 289 13.97 10.49 17.48
CA GLY A 289 15.32 10.39 16.92
C GLY A 289 16.16 11.66 17.13
N GLU A 290 17.13 11.89 16.25
CA GLU A 290 18.00 13.07 16.33
C GLU A 290 17.48 14.25 15.48
N LEU A 291 17.90 15.49 15.82
CA LEU A 291 17.59 16.66 15.01
C LEU A 291 18.07 16.47 13.58
N HIS A 292 17.29 16.99 12.63
CA HIS A 292 17.60 16.96 11.19
C HIS A 292 17.58 15.57 10.53
N GLN A 293 17.07 14.56 11.24
CA GLN A 293 16.84 13.21 10.71
C GLN A 293 15.35 12.91 10.39
N GLY A 294 14.48 13.90 10.53
CA GLY A 294 13.03 13.68 10.40
C GLY A 294 12.61 13.05 9.07
N MET A 295 13.28 13.41 7.97
CA MET A 295 12.98 12.80 6.66
C MET A 295 13.36 11.31 6.62
N SER A 296 14.53 10.93 7.12
CA SER A 296 14.96 9.52 7.10
C SER A 296 14.09 8.63 7.98
N LEU A 297 13.67 9.15 9.13
CA LEU A 297 12.79 8.45 10.06
C LEU A 297 11.38 8.28 9.47
N MET A 298 10.83 9.35 8.90
CA MET A 298 9.53 9.33 8.26
C MET A 298 9.51 8.42 7.02
N PHE A 299 10.62 8.32 6.27
CA PHE A 299 10.70 7.42 5.11
C PHE A 299 10.57 5.94 5.47
N LYS A 300 10.94 5.53 6.70
CA LYS A 300 10.72 4.15 7.16
C LYS A 300 9.22 3.84 7.24
N MET A 301 8.44 4.72 7.88
CA MET A 301 6.97 4.62 7.89
C MET A 301 6.42 4.66 6.46
N MET A 302 6.83 5.66 5.67
CA MET A 302 6.33 5.84 4.31
C MET A 302 6.61 4.66 3.39
N ASN A 303 7.72 3.92 3.55
CA ASN A 303 7.97 2.72 2.75
C ASN A 303 6.94 1.63 3.03
N ARG A 304 6.57 1.43 4.30
CA ARG A 304 5.49 0.53 4.70
C ARG A 304 4.15 1.00 4.11
N GLU A 305 3.80 2.27 4.32
CA GLU A 305 2.55 2.86 3.84
C GLU A 305 2.43 2.83 2.29
N ARG A 306 3.54 2.94 1.58
CA ARG A 306 3.56 2.81 0.11
C ARG A 306 3.26 1.39 -0.35
N VAL A 307 3.75 0.36 0.36
CA VAL A 307 3.38 -1.03 0.08
C VAL A 307 1.89 -1.26 0.40
N ALA A 308 1.42 -0.78 1.55
CA ALA A 308 0.00 -0.81 1.91
C ALA A 308 -0.86 -0.10 0.85
N THR A 309 -0.44 1.08 0.39
CA THR A 309 -1.13 1.82 -0.70
C THR A 309 -1.19 1.02 -2.01
N GLY A 310 -0.13 0.31 -2.36
CA GLY A 310 -0.16 -0.64 -3.48
C GLY A 310 -1.24 -1.70 -3.29
N MET A 311 -1.31 -2.29 -2.10
CA MET A 311 -2.32 -3.30 -1.74
C MET A 311 -3.74 -2.73 -1.71
N MET A 312 -3.93 -1.45 -1.36
CA MET A 312 -5.24 -0.78 -1.49
C MET A 312 -5.75 -0.79 -2.93
N GLY A 313 -4.85 -0.57 -3.91
CA GLY A 313 -5.19 -0.70 -5.33
C GLY A 313 -5.67 -2.12 -5.67
N ILE A 314 -4.99 -3.14 -5.15
CA ILE A 314 -5.32 -4.55 -5.41
C ILE A 314 -6.58 -5.00 -4.65
N GLY A 315 -6.78 -4.57 -3.40
CA GLY A 315 -7.98 -4.91 -2.62
C GLY A 315 -9.27 -4.42 -3.31
N LEU A 316 -9.29 -3.16 -3.75
CA LEU A 316 -10.44 -2.63 -4.50
C LEU A 316 -10.59 -3.28 -5.89
N ALA A 317 -9.49 -3.64 -6.55
CA ALA A 317 -9.54 -4.40 -7.81
C ALA A 317 -10.10 -5.82 -7.60
N GLU A 318 -9.77 -6.47 -6.49
CA GLU A 318 -10.24 -7.81 -6.17
C GLU A 318 -11.75 -7.84 -5.91
N ILE A 319 -12.26 -6.96 -5.05
CA ILE A 319 -13.70 -6.90 -4.80
C ILE A 319 -14.48 -6.50 -6.06
N ALA A 320 -13.96 -5.57 -6.87
CA ALA A 320 -14.58 -5.20 -8.14
C ALA A 320 -14.62 -6.40 -9.12
N TYR A 321 -13.52 -7.16 -9.20
CA TYR A 321 -13.45 -8.38 -10.03
C TYR A 321 -14.47 -9.43 -9.59
N GLN A 322 -14.58 -9.70 -8.30
CA GLN A 322 -15.53 -10.70 -7.79
C GLN A 322 -16.98 -10.33 -8.10
N ASN A 323 -17.35 -9.06 -7.93
CA ASN A 323 -18.69 -8.57 -8.24
C ASN A 323 -18.97 -8.55 -9.75
N ALA A 324 -18.01 -8.16 -10.58
CA ALA A 324 -18.13 -8.22 -12.03
C ALA A 324 -18.26 -9.67 -12.54
N LEU A 325 -17.51 -10.60 -11.95
CA LEU A 325 -17.60 -12.03 -12.28
C LEU A 325 -18.96 -12.63 -11.87
N ALA A 326 -19.45 -12.31 -10.66
CA ALA A 326 -20.77 -12.74 -10.20
C ALA A 326 -21.87 -12.20 -11.12
N TRP A 327 -21.81 -10.91 -11.45
CA TRP A 327 -22.71 -10.30 -12.43
C TRP A 327 -22.66 -11.01 -13.79
N ALA A 328 -21.46 -11.29 -14.31
CA ALA A 328 -21.28 -11.91 -15.61
C ALA A 328 -21.80 -13.35 -15.65
N LYS A 329 -21.82 -14.07 -14.53
CA LYS A 329 -22.41 -15.41 -14.42
C LYS A 329 -23.94 -15.43 -14.47
N GLU A 330 -24.59 -14.35 -14.11
CA GLU A 330 -26.05 -14.25 -14.04
C GLU A 330 -26.64 -13.50 -15.24
N ARG A 331 -25.95 -12.46 -15.72
CA ARG A 331 -26.46 -11.57 -16.76
C ARG A 331 -26.52 -12.27 -18.11
N ARG A 332 -27.67 -12.22 -18.74
CA ARG A 332 -27.92 -12.73 -20.10
C ARG A 332 -28.11 -11.57 -21.05
N GLN A 333 -27.32 -11.54 -22.15
CA GLN A 333 -27.44 -10.54 -23.20
C GLN A 333 -26.70 -10.95 -24.46
N GLY A 334 -27.39 -10.90 -25.61
CA GLY A 334 -26.83 -11.30 -26.91
C GLY A 334 -26.72 -12.82 -27.06
N ARG A 335 -25.91 -13.24 -28.03
CA ARG A 335 -25.65 -14.66 -28.36
C ARG A 335 -24.16 -14.83 -28.66
N ASP A 336 -23.65 -16.04 -28.43
CA ASP A 336 -22.31 -16.42 -28.89
C ASP A 336 -22.21 -16.26 -30.42
N LEU A 337 -21.06 -15.80 -30.90
CA LEU A 337 -20.82 -15.57 -32.36
C LEU A 337 -20.90 -16.86 -33.19
N LYS A 338 -20.72 -18.04 -32.56
CA LYS A 338 -20.85 -19.35 -33.20
C LYS A 338 -22.25 -19.92 -33.13
N GLY A 339 -23.21 -19.19 -32.60
CA GLY A 339 -24.60 -19.59 -32.38
C GLY A 339 -24.97 -19.75 -30.90
N PRO A 340 -26.29 -19.82 -30.60
CA PRO A 340 -26.77 -19.90 -29.23
C PRO A 340 -26.14 -21.03 -28.44
N GLN A 341 -25.54 -20.73 -27.30
CA GLN A 341 -25.03 -21.74 -26.36
C GLN A 341 -26.15 -22.27 -25.45
N GLU A 342 -27.12 -21.42 -25.16
CA GLU A 342 -28.32 -21.77 -24.37
C GLU A 342 -29.57 -21.53 -25.22
N PRO A 343 -29.91 -22.47 -26.14
CA PRO A 343 -30.97 -22.28 -27.14
C PRO A 343 -32.38 -22.07 -26.57
N ASN A 344 -32.60 -22.56 -25.35
CA ASN A 344 -33.91 -22.46 -24.69
C ASN A 344 -34.12 -21.16 -23.91
N GLU A 345 -33.05 -20.37 -23.76
CA GLU A 345 -33.08 -19.08 -23.10
C GLU A 345 -33.24 -17.96 -24.11
N THR A 346 -33.74 -16.81 -23.65
CA THR A 346 -33.93 -15.61 -24.52
C THR A 346 -32.61 -14.99 -25.00
N ALA A 347 -31.53 -15.17 -24.22
CA ALA A 347 -30.18 -14.73 -24.54
C ALA A 347 -29.17 -15.68 -23.87
N ASP A 348 -27.95 -15.71 -24.37
CA ASP A 348 -26.85 -16.39 -23.71
C ASP A 348 -26.33 -15.59 -22.52
N ASN A 349 -25.62 -16.28 -21.62
CA ASN A 349 -24.87 -15.63 -20.56
C ASN A 349 -23.74 -14.78 -21.15
N ILE A 350 -23.47 -13.57 -20.60
CA ILE A 350 -22.47 -12.65 -21.17
C ILE A 350 -21.04 -13.21 -21.13
N LEU A 351 -20.75 -14.24 -20.35
CA LEU A 351 -19.45 -14.94 -20.38
C LEU A 351 -19.15 -15.62 -21.73
N VAL A 352 -20.13 -15.76 -22.64
CA VAL A 352 -19.85 -16.26 -23.99
C VAL A 352 -19.07 -15.23 -24.83
N HIS A 353 -19.13 -13.95 -24.47
CA HIS A 353 -18.49 -12.88 -25.24
C HIS A 353 -16.99 -12.79 -24.94
N PRO A 354 -16.13 -12.89 -25.98
CA PRO A 354 -14.68 -12.87 -25.79
C PRO A 354 -14.15 -11.61 -25.08
N ASP A 355 -14.78 -10.45 -25.28
CA ASP A 355 -14.34 -9.20 -24.64
C ASP A 355 -14.66 -9.16 -23.15
N VAL A 356 -15.81 -9.71 -22.74
CA VAL A 356 -16.15 -9.88 -21.31
C VAL A 356 -15.13 -10.82 -20.63
N ARG A 357 -14.80 -11.96 -21.27
CA ARG A 357 -13.77 -12.86 -20.76
C ARG A 357 -12.40 -12.19 -20.68
N ARG A 358 -12.02 -11.41 -21.70
CA ARG A 358 -10.77 -10.66 -21.70
C ARG A 358 -10.65 -9.76 -20.47
N MET A 359 -11.66 -8.91 -20.22
CA MET A 359 -11.66 -7.98 -19.09
C MET A 359 -11.56 -8.71 -17.74
N LEU A 360 -12.34 -9.77 -17.56
CA LEU A 360 -12.30 -10.57 -16.32
C LEU A 360 -10.98 -11.32 -16.13
N LEU A 361 -10.40 -11.86 -17.20
CA LEU A 361 -9.12 -12.59 -17.11
C LEU A 361 -7.95 -11.64 -16.89
N GLU A 362 -7.93 -10.48 -17.53
CA GLU A 362 -6.92 -9.45 -17.30
C GLU A 362 -7.00 -8.91 -15.86
N ALA A 363 -8.21 -8.69 -15.32
CA ALA A 363 -8.42 -8.34 -13.93
C ALA A 363 -7.83 -9.39 -12.97
N LYS A 364 -8.19 -10.66 -13.18
CA LYS A 364 -7.71 -11.79 -12.38
C LYS A 364 -6.18 -11.90 -12.38
N VAL A 365 -5.56 -11.89 -13.55
CA VAL A 365 -4.11 -12.10 -13.64
C VAL A 365 -3.31 -10.91 -13.11
N ASN A 366 -3.82 -9.68 -13.20
CA ASN A 366 -3.22 -8.53 -12.58
C ASN A 366 -3.29 -8.63 -11.04
N ASN A 367 -4.45 -8.93 -10.48
CA ASN A 367 -4.63 -9.05 -9.03
C ASN A 367 -3.71 -10.14 -8.45
N GLU A 368 -3.76 -11.35 -9.00
CA GLU A 368 -2.96 -12.49 -8.49
C GLU A 368 -1.45 -12.28 -8.66
N GLY A 369 -1.00 -11.73 -9.79
CA GLY A 369 0.41 -11.45 -10.04
C GLY A 369 0.96 -10.33 -9.14
N CYS A 370 0.19 -9.26 -8.92
CA CYS A 370 0.54 -8.20 -7.98
C CYS A 370 0.53 -8.69 -6.53
N ARG A 371 -0.43 -9.52 -6.14
CA ARG A 371 -0.48 -10.18 -4.81
C ARG A 371 0.80 -10.98 -4.55
N ALA A 372 1.27 -11.75 -5.53
CA ALA A 372 2.52 -12.51 -5.41
C ALA A 372 3.75 -11.59 -5.25
N LEU A 373 3.81 -10.48 -6.00
CA LEU A 373 4.91 -9.51 -5.85
C LEU A 373 4.86 -8.80 -4.50
N ALA A 374 3.67 -8.49 -3.98
CA ALA A 374 3.49 -7.93 -2.64
C ALA A 374 3.91 -8.91 -1.54
N ALA A 375 3.52 -10.19 -1.65
CA ALA A 375 3.93 -11.24 -0.70
C ALA A 375 5.46 -11.34 -0.63
N TRP A 376 6.14 -11.37 -1.77
CA TRP A 376 7.60 -11.35 -1.81
C TRP A 376 8.19 -10.08 -1.20
N THR A 377 7.62 -8.90 -1.49
CA THR A 377 8.07 -7.63 -0.91
C THR A 377 7.89 -7.61 0.61
N GLY A 378 6.79 -8.15 1.12
CA GLY A 378 6.53 -8.29 2.55
C GLY A 378 7.55 -9.18 3.25
N ILE A 379 7.91 -10.32 2.65
CA ILE A 379 8.97 -11.22 3.17
C ILE A 379 10.31 -10.48 3.24
N LEU A 380 10.67 -9.72 2.20
CA LEU A 380 11.89 -8.91 2.21
C LEU A 380 11.88 -7.82 3.29
N LEU A 381 10.71 -7.24 3.61
CA LEU A 381 10.59 -6.30 4.73
C LEU A 381 10.93 -6.95 6.08
N ASP A 382 10.54 -8.21 6.30
CA ASP A 382 10.94 -8.92 7.52
C ASP A 382 12.42 -9.31 7.47
N GLN A 383 12.94 -9.79 6.34
CA GLN A 383 14.37 -10.09 6.17
C GLN A 383 15.25 -8.85 6.36
N SER A 384 14.76 -7.64 6.10
CA SER A 384 15.51 -6.40 6.39
C SER A 384 15.77 -6.16 7.88
N LYS A 385 15.11 -6.93 8.76
CA LYS A 385 15.30 -6.93 10.22
C LYS A 385 16.18 -8.11 10.70
N SER A 386 16.78 -8.87 9.77
CA SER A 386 17.64 -10.02 10.10
C SER A 386 18.80 -9.62 11.01
N LYS A 387 19.20 -10.54 11.89
CA LYS A 387 20.41 -10.40 12.72
C LYS A 387 21.70 -10.55 11.90
N ASP A 388 21.63 -11.14 10.70
CA ASP A 388 22.72 -11.14 9.76
C ASP A 388 22.78 -9.80 9.01
N PRO A 389 23.84 -9.00 9.19
CA PRO A 389 23.93 -7.67 8.59
C PRO A 389 23.96 -7.69 7.05
N GLU A 390 24.48 -8.76 6.44
CA GLU A 390 24.53 -8.88 4.97
C GLU A 390 23.13 -9.18 4.42
N GLU A 391 22.40 -10.09 5.03
CA GLU A 391 21.00 -10.37 4.68
C GLU A 391 20.13 -9.12 4.85
N ALA A 392 20.24 -8.44 5.99
CA ALA A 392 19.48 -7.22 6.29
C ALA A 392 19.76 -6.11 5.25
N GLU A 393 21.04 -5.81 4.94
CA GLU A 393 21.41 -4.78 3.96
C GLU A 393 20.88 -5.12 2.56
N ASN A 394 20.97 -6.39 2.16
CA ASN A 394 20.51 -6.83 0.85
C ASN A 394 18.98 -6.74 0.74
N ALA A 395 18.25 -7.19 1.75
CA ALA A 395 16.79 -7.10 1.80
C ALA A 395 16.32 -5.64 1.81
N GLU A 396 16.93 -4.76 2.63
CA GLU A 396 16.64 -3.33 2.65
C GLU A 396 16.86 -2.69 1.26
N GLY A 397 17.94 -3.05 0.59
CA GLY A 397 18.24 -2.59 -0.76
C GLY A 397 17.19 -3.02 -1.80
N LEU A 398 16.68 -4.25 -1.70
CA LEU A 398 15.61 -4.76 -2.54
C LEU A 398 14.28 -4.07 -2.26
N VAL A 399 13.90 -3.93 -0.99
CA VAL A 399 12.70 -3.19 -0.56
C VAL A 399 12.72 -1.76 -1.10
N ALA A 400 13.87 -1.09 -1.01
CA ALA A 400 14.04 0.26 -1.52
C ALA A 400 13.79 0.39 -3.04
N LEU A 401 14.10 -0.66 -3.84
CA LEU A 401 13.79 -0.71 -5.28
C LEU A 401 12.33 -1.07 -5.53
N LEU A 402 11.78 -2.02 -4.77
CA LEU A 402 10.44 -2.56 -5.01
C LEU A 402 9.33 -1.59 -4.58
N THR A 403 9.53 -0.85 -3.49
CA THR A 403 8.52 0.06 -2.93
C THR A 403 7.91 1.03 -3.95
N PRO A 404 8.69 1.81 -4.74
CA PRO A 404 8.10 2.70 -5.74
C PRO A 404 7.36 1.94 -6.86
N ILE A 405 7.80 0.72 -7.19
CA ILE A 405 7.16 -0.12 -8.21
C ILE A 405 5.82 -0.65 -7.66
N VAL A 406 5.83 -1.26 -6.48
CA VAL A 406 4.61 -1.78 -5.82
C VAL A 406 3.58 -0.67 -5.70
N LYS A 407 3.97 0.50 -5.18
CA LYS A 407 3.04 1.62 -5.04
C LYS A 407 2.48 2.10 -6.37
N ALA A 408 3.33 2.43 -7.35
CA ALA A 408 2.89 3.05 -8.59
C ALA A 408 2.20 2.05 -9.53
N HIS A 409 2.82 0.89 -9.76
CA HIS A 409 2.31 -0.10 -10.70
C HIS A 409 0.99 -0.72 -10.23
N PHE A 410 0.87 -1.07 -8.95
CA PHE A 410 -0.34 -1.69 -8.42
C PHE A 410 -1.52 -0.72 -8.40
N THR A 411 -1.30 0.53 -8.03
CA THR A 411 -2.37 1.53 -8.01
C THR A 411 -2.81 1.94 -9.42
N ASP A 412 -1.90 1.93 -10.41
CA ASP A 412 -2.27 2.11 -11.81
C ASP A 412 -3.13 0.93 -12.30
N LEU A 413 -2.67 -0.31 -12.08
CA LEU A 413 -3.42 -1.51 -12.45
C LEU A 413 -4.74 -1.63 -11.68
N GLY A 414 -4.77 -1.24 -10.40
CA GLY A 414 -5.98 -1.23 -9.59
C GLY A 414 -7.08 -0.34 -10.20
N CYS A 415 -6.73 0.91 -10.56
CA CYS A 415 -7.66 1.81 -11.23
C CYS A 415 -8.13 1.27 -12.60
N GLU A 416 -7.22 0.73 -13.41
CA GLU A 416 -7.52 0.13 -14.71
C GLU A 416 -8.45 -1.09 -14.56
N THR A 417 -8.18 -1.93 -13.56
CA THR A 417 -8.97 -3.15 -13.27
C THR A 417 -10.38 -2.81 -12.80
N VAL A 418 -10.53 -1.89 -11.82
CA VAL A 418 -11.86 -1.47 -11.34
C VAL A 418 -12.69 -0.87 -12.47
N SER A 419 -12.08 -0.02 -13.32
CA SER A 419 -12.75 0.53 -14.52
C SER A 419 -13.22 -0.56 -15.49
N SER A 420 -12.40 -1.58 -15.73
CA SER A 420 -12.76 -2.73 -16.57
C SER A 420 -13.88 -3.57 -15.97
N CYS A 421 -13.90 -3.75 -14.66
CA CYS A 421 -14.96 -4.45 -13.95
C CYS A 421 -16.30 -3.71 -14.02
N MET A 422 -16.30 -2.39 -13.90
CA MET A 422 -17.49 -1.57 -14.17
C MET A 422 -17.99 -1.76 -15.61
N GLN A 423 -17.08 -1.83 -16.58
CA GLN A 423 -17.42 -2.04 -17.99
C GLN A 423 -18.09 -3.41 -18.22
N VAL A 424 -17.65 -4.49 -17.55
CA VAL A 424 -18.30 -5.81 -17.57
C VAL A 424 -19.76 -5.72 -17.11
N MET A 425 -20.04 -4.91 -16.10
CA MET A 425 -21.39 -4.71 -15.57
C MET A 425 -22.26 -3.79 -16.42
N GLY A 426 -21.66 -3.06 -17.37
CA GLY A 426 -22.37 -2.10 -18.22
C GLY A 426 -23.01 -0.97 -17.41
N GLY A 427 -24.23 -0.54 -17.78
CA GLY A 427 -24.94 0.53 -17.05
C GLY A 427 -25.15 0.26 -15.55
N ALA A 428 -25.30 -1.02 -15.16
CA ALA A 428 -25.40 -1.40 -13.75
C ALA A 428 -24.14 -1.02 -12.95
N GLY A 429 -22.94 -1.21 -13.52
CA GLY A 429 -21.68 -0.83 -12.86
C GLY A 429 -21.51 0.67 -12.61
N TYR A 430 -22.32 1.51 -13.28
CA TYR A 430 -22.32 2.97 -13.10
C TYR A 430 -23.34 3.46 -12.08
N CYS A 431 -24.27 2.59 -11.67
CA CYS A 431 -25.35 2.94 -10.73
C CYS A 431 -24.93 2.62 -9.28
N THR A 432 -25.13 3.56 -8.39
CA THR A 432 -24.77 3.48 -6.95
C THR A 432 -25.39 2.27 -6.25
N GLU A 433 -26.57 1.85 -6.66
CA GLU A 433 -27.30 0.69 -6.12
C GLU A 433 -26.47 -0.61 -6.17
N TYR A 434 -25.58 -0.77 -7.17
CA TYR A 434 -24.74 -1.97 -7.33
C TYR A 434 -23.37 -1.88 -6.62
N GLY A 435 -22.97 -0.69 -6.17
CA GLY A 435 -21.83 -0.45 -5.27
C GLY A 435 -20.44 -0.47 -5.93
N VAL A 436 -20.30 -0.91 -7.18
CA VAL A 436 -18.98 -1.03 -7.82
C VAL A 436 -18.42 0.34 -8.24
N GLU A 437 -19.28 1.32 -8.51
CA GLU A 437 -18.85 2.68 -8.86
C GLU A 437 -18.11 3.36 -7.70
N GLN A 438 -18.46 3.04 -6.44
CA GLN A 438 -17.75 3.51 -5.26
C GLN A 438 -16.29 3.08 -5.28
N PHE A 439 -15.99 1.83 -5.64
CA PHE A 439 -14.62 1.32 -5.70
C PHE A 439 -13.76 2.10 -6.69
N TYR A 440 -14.35 2.59 -7.80
CA TYR A 440 -13.64 3.42 -8.76
C TYR A 440 -13.32 4.81 -8.21
N ARG A 441 -14.23 5.41 -7.45
CA ARG A 441 -14.00 6.69 -6.79
C ARG A 441 -12.94 6.56 -5.69
N ASP A 442 -13.00 5.52 -4.90
CA ASP A 442 -12.10 5.29 -3.78
C ASP A 442 -10.69 4.92 -4.25
N VAL A 443 -10.54 4.02 -5.24
CA VAL A 443 -9.21 3.59 -5.71
C VAL A 443 -8.41 4.74 -6.33
N ARG A 444 -9.08 5.76 -6.85
CA ARG A 444 -8.44 6.84 -7.62
C ARG A 444 -7.42 7.63 -6.80
N ILE A 445 -7.64 7.80 -5.50
CA ILE A 445 -6.72 8.54 -4.63
C ILE A 445 -5.36 7.83 -4.46
N SER A 446 -5.35 6.51 -4.55
CA SER A 446 -4.13 5.71 -4.35
C SER A 446 -2.99 6.07 -5.31
N LYS A 447 -3.30 6.63 -6.49
CA LYS A 447 -2.31 7.14 -7.45
C LYS A 447 -1.71 8.49 -7.06
N ILE A 448 -2.31 9.20 -6.09
CA ILE A 448 -1.97 10.58 -5.73
C ILE A 448 -1.27 10.65 -4.38
N TRP A 449 -1.85 10.10 -3.34
CA TRP A 449 -1.29 10.16 -1.98
C TRP A 449 -0.03 9.30 -1.82
N GLU A 450 0.67 9.42 -0.71
CA GLU A 450 1.95 8.74 -0.42
C GLU A 450 3.05 8.99 -1.49
N GLY A 451 2.97 10.16 -2.12
CA GLY A 451 3.76 10.53 -3.30
C GLY A 451 3.13 10.00 -4.59
N THR A 452 2.83 10.92 -5.51
CA THR A 452 2.19 10.56 -6.78
C THR A 452 2.98 9.49 -7.54
N ASN A 453 2.31 8.71 -8.39
CA ASN A 453 2.95 7.65 -9.16
C ASN A 453 4.12 8.17 -10.01
N GLY A 454 4.00 9.38 -10.57
CA GLY A 454 5.10 10.04 -11.28
C GLY A 454 6.31 10.32 -10.39
N ILE A 455 6.10 10.70 -9.11
CA ILE A 455 7.19 10.91 -8.15
C ILE A 455 7.82 9.58 -7.73
N GLN A 456 7.04 8.50 -7.58
CA GLN A 456 7.59 7.16 -7.34
C GLN A 456 8.47 6.71 -8.52
N ALA A 457 8.00 6.92 -9.74
CA ALA A 457 8.75 6.59 -10.94
C ALA A 457 10.03 7.43 -11.07
N LEU A 458 9.98 8.71 -10.73
CA LEU A 458 11.14 9.60 -10.72
C LEU A 458 12.14 9.22 -9.63
N ASP A 459 11.70 8.82 -8.44
CA ASP A 459 12.56 8.31 -7.37
C ASP A 459 13.25 7.00 -7.80
N LEU A 460 12.53 6.11 -8.47
CA LEU A 460 13.09 4.87 -9.01
C LEU A 460 14.22 5.16 -10.01
N THR A 461 13.95 5.98 -11.02
CA THR A 461 14.90 6.25 -12.12
C THR A 461 16.03 7.20 -11.71
N GLY A 462 15.74 8.23 -10.94
CA GLY A 462 16.70 9.27 -10.56
C GLY A 462 17.63 8.87 -9.41
N ARG A 463 17.21 7.95 -8.55
CA ARG A 463 17.93 7.62 -7.33
C ARG A 463 18.13 6.12 -7.10
N LYS A 464 17.05 5.34 -7.10
CA LYS A 464 17.08 3.95 -6.62
C LYS A 464 17.91 3.00 -7.49
N ILE A 465 17.81 3.12 -8.82
CA ILE A 465 18.57 2.24 -9.74
C ILE A 465 20.09 2.49 -9.69
N THR A 466 20.53 3.68 -9.27
CA THR A 466 21.96 4.03 -9.17
C THR A 466 22.51 3.93 -7.75
N GLN A 467 21.62 3.80 -6.75
CA GLN A 467 22.00 3.73 -5.34
C GLN A 467 23.01 2.60 -5.10
N ASN A 468 23.99 2.83 -4.23
CA ASN A 468 25.07 1.89 -3.93
C ASN A 468 25.79 1.39 -5.21
N MET A 469 26.05 2.29 -6.16
CA MET A 469 26.66 1.97 -7.47
C MET A 469 25.89 0.87 -8.22
N GLY A 470 24.55 0.85 -8.11
CA GLY A 470 23.70 -0.15 -8.73
C GLY A 470 23.76 -1.54 -8.08
N LYS A 471 24.32 -1.68 -6.86
CA LYS A 471 24.36 -2.95 -6.11
C LYS A 471 22.98 -3.53 -5.97
N ASN A 472 22.01 -2.73 -5.49
CA ASN A 472 20.64 -3.19 -5.24
C ASN A 472 19.96 -3.72 -6.51
N LEU A 473 20.15 -3.05 -7.65
CA LEU A 473 19.60 -3.53 -8.93
C LEU A 473 20.23 -4.86 -9.36
N ARG A 474 21.54 -5.03 -9.17
CA ARG A 474 22.20 -6.31 -9.48
C ARG A 474 21.66 -7.43 -8.60
N TYR A 475 21.49 -7.19 -7.32
CA TYR A 475 20.89 -8.16 -6.39
C TYR A 475 19.45 -8.53 -6.78
N LEU A 476 18.66 -7.58 -7.30
CA LEU A 476 17.32 -7.88 -7.80
C LEU A 476 17.33 -8.68 -9.09
N LEU A 477 18.23 -8.35 -10.03
CA LEU A 477 18.30 -9.04 -11.33
C LEU A 477 18.92 -10.44 -11.23
N TRP A 478 19.72 -10.69 -10.20
CA TRP A 478 20.36 -11.99 -10.00
C TRP A 478 19.34 -13.13 -9.86
N PRO A 479 18.41 -13.13 -8.89
CA PRO A 479 17.43 -14.22 -8.74
C PRO A 479 16.52 -14.39 -9.97
N LEU A 480 16.24 -13.33 -10.73
CA LEU A 480 15.48 -13.43 -11.97
C LEU A 480 16.28 -14.20 -13.04
N THR A 481 17.55 -13.87 -13.17
CA THR A 481 18.43 -14.51 -14.16
C THR A 481 18.70 -15.97 -13.77
N GLU A 482 19.00 -16.22 -12.51
CA GLU A 482 19.23 -17.56 -11.98
C GLU A 482 18.00 -18.46 -12.17
N PHE A 483 16.80 -17.95 -11.87
CA PHE A 483 15.56 -18.69 -12.09
C PHE A 483 15.39 -19.08 -13.56
N ILE A 484 15.65 -18.15 -14.49
CA ILE A 484 15.53 -18.40 -15.93
C ILE A 484 16.51 -19.51 -16.36
N GLU A 485 17.77 -19.45 -15.91
CA GLU A 485 18.79 -20.44 -16.28
C GLU A 485 18.49 -21.81 -15.65
N ASN A 486 18.11 -21.86 -14.37
CA ASN A 486 17.79 -23.11 -13.68
C ASN A 486 16.57 -23.85 -14.28
N ASN A 487 15.67 -23.12 -14.93
CA ASN A 487 14.48 -23.71 -15.56
C ASN A 487 14.57 -23.76 -17.10
N ARG A 488 15.75 -23.53 -17.67
CA ARG A 488 15.94 -23.43 -19.12
C ARG A 488 15.67 -24.74 -19.86
N GLU A 489 16.07 -25.86 -19.26
CA GLU A 489 15.97 -27.18 -19.85
C GLU A 489 14.62 -27.88 -19.59
N ILE A 490 13.69 -27.21 -18.86
CA ILE A 490 12.34 -27.70 -18.62
C ILE A 490 11.45 -27.28 -19.80
N PRO A 491 11.00 -28.21 -20.68
CA PRO A 491 10.26 -27.84 -21.89
C PRO A 491 9.00 -27.03 -21.60
N GLU A 492 8.25 -27.44 -20.55
CA GLU A 492 6.99 -26.83 -20.14
C GLU A 492 7.17 -25.38 -19.61
N MET A 493 8.35 -25.06 -19.09
CA MET A 493 8.68 -23.71 -18.66
C MET A 493 9.04 -22.77 -19.81
N SER A 494 9.26 -23.30 -21.02
CA SER A 494 9.72 -22.51 -22.17
C SER A 494 8.76 -21.40 -22.57
N GLU A 495 7.46 -21.61 -22.42
CA GLU A 495 6.41 -20.60 -22.74
C GLU A 495 6.46 -19.39 -21.80
N PHE A 496 6.97 -19.54 -20.58
CA PHE A 496 7.13 -18.49 -19.58
C PHE A 496 8.55 -17.91 -19.58
N ASN A 497 9.57 -18.77 -19.62
CA ASN A 497 10.98 -18.36 -19.54
C ASN A 497 11.45 -17.53 -20.73
N LYS A 498 11.04 -17.87 -21.96
CA LYS A 498 11.49 -17.11 -23.15
C LYS A 498 11.03 -15.66 -23.17
N PRO A 499 9.74 -15.32 -22.94
CA PRO A 499 9.32 -13.93 -22.86
C PRO A 499 9.92 -13.23 -21.62
N LEU A 500 10.00 -13.89 -20.45
CA LEU A 500 10.62 -13.33 -19.26
C LEU A 500 12.08 -12.95 -19.50
N HIS A 501 12.87 -13.83 -20.12
CA HIS A 501 14.27 -13.55 -20.47
C HIS A 501 14.40 -12.31 -21.37
N LYS A 502 13.52 -12.18 -22.39
CA LYS A 502 13.50 -10.99 -23.24
C LYS A 502 13.19 -9.74 -22.44
N GLY A 503 12.20 -9.80 -21.53
CA GLY A 503 11.82 -8.71 -20.65
C GLY A 503 12.95 -8.28 -19.72
N VAL A 504 13.63 -9.22 -19.05
CA VAL A 504 14.78 -8.95 -18.17
C VAL A 504 15.93 -8.30 -18.95
N ARG A 505 16.27 -8.83 -20.13
CA ARG A 505 17.31 -8.21 -20.99
C ARG A 505 16.92 -6.83 -21.48
N GLY A 506 15.63 -6.64 -21.79
CA GLY A 506 15.08 -5.32 -22.13
C GLY A 506 15.21 -4.34 -20.98
N LEU A 507 14.85 -4.77 -19.76
CA LEU A 507 15.00 -3.96 -18.55
C LEU A 507 16.45 -3.53 -18.33
N GLN A 508 17.42 -4.47 -18.42
CA GLN A 508 18.85 -4.17 -18.31
C GLN A 508 19.28 -3.11 -19.33
N LYS A 509 18.87 -3.28 -20.60
CA LYS A 509 19.21 -2.33 -21.68
C LYS A 509 18.60 -0.93 -21.43
N LEU A 510 17.33 -0.87 -21.05
CA LEU A 510 16.64 0.39 -20.75
C LEU A 510 17.25 1.08 -19.55
N THR A 511 17.60 0.34 -18.49
CA THR A 511 18.29 0.87 -17.31
C THR A 511 19.61 1.53 -17.68
N LEU A 512 20.46 0.83 -18.46
CA LEU A 512 21.75 1.37 -18.90
C LEU A 512 21.56 2.63 -19.75
N MET A 513 20.55 2.65 -20.62
CA MET A 513 20.22 3.82 -21.45
C MET A 513 19.79 5.01 -20.58
N ILE A 514 18.83 4.80 -19.63
CA ILE A 514 18.36 5.86 -18.74
C ILE A 514 19.51 6.44 -17.91
N ILE A 515 20.42 5.60 -17.42
CA ILE A 515 21.58 6.06 -16.65
C ILE A 515 22.53 6.87 -17.55
N ALA A 516 22.86 6.35 -18.74
CA ALA A 516 23.82 7.00 -19.64
C ALA A 516 23.30 8.34 -20.17
N GLU A 517 22.08 8.37 -20.70
CA GLU A 517 21.47 9.58 -21.26
C GLU A 517 21.09 10.57 -20.14
N GLY A 518 20.61 10.06 -19.00
CA GLY A 518 20.18 10.88 -17.86
C GLY A 518 21.30 11.67 -17.18
N GLN A 519 22.56 11.22 -17.27
CA GLN A 519 23.72 11.97 -16.73
C GLN A 519 23.92 13.34 -17.39
N GLY A 520 23.67 13.41 -18.71
CA GLY A 520 23.79 14.65 -19.47
C GLY A 520 22.45 15.37 -19.70
N ASN A 521 21.34 14.66 -19.55
CA ASN A 521 20.02 15.15 -19.86
C ASN A 521 18.97 14.65 -18.83
N PRO A 522 18.77 15.38 -17.71
CA PRO A 522 17.78 15.02 -16.70
C PRO A 522 16.33 14.92 -17.24
N HIS A 523 16.00 15.68 -18.30
CA HIS A 523 14.68 15.62 -18.91
C HIS A 523 14.43 14.28 -19.61
N PHE A 524 15.44 13.66 -20.23
CA PHE A 524 15.34 12.32 -20.79
C PHE A 524 14.94 11.29 -19.73
N LEU A 525 15.63 11.32 -18.57
CA LEU A 525 15.34 10.44 -17.44
C LEU A 525 13.91 10.65 -16.95
N ALA A 526 13.50 11.91 -16.74
CA ALA A 526 12.18 12.24 -16.20
C ALA A 526 11.04 11.87 -17.17
N ALA A 527 11.23 12.10 -18.47
CA ALA A 527 10.26 11.77 -19.51
C ALA A 527 9.97 10.27 -19.60
N GLY A 528 10.99 9.44 -19.41
CA GLY A 528 10.87 7.98 -19.45
C GLY A 528 10.49 7.33 -18.12
N ALA A 529 10.43 8.07 -17.02
CA ALA A 529 10.36 7.50 -15.67
C ALA A 529 9.11 6.64 -15.44
N THR A 530 7.92 7.16 -15.76
CA THR A 530 6.64 6.45 -15.55
C THR A 530 6.57 5.19 -16.41
N ASP A 531 6.95 5.28 -17.67
CA ASP A 531 7.01 4.13 -18.57
C ASP A 531 8.04 3.09 -18.09
N TYR A 532 9.19 3.52 -17.58
CA TYR A 532 10.19 2.62 -17.02
C TYR A 532 9.67 1.90 -15.77
N CYS A 533 8.99 2.60 -14.87
CA CYS A 533 8.36 2.00 -13.68
C CYS A 533 7.32 0.94 -14.10
N ARG A 534 6.47 1.22 -15.09
CA ARG A 534 5.50 0.25 -15.63
C ARG A 534 6.18 -0.94 -16.30
N TYR A 535 7.23 -0.71 -17.08
CA TYR A 535 8.03 -1.78 -17.68
C TYR A 535 8.60 -2.71 -16.62
N PHE A 536 9.22 -2.12 -15.60
CA PHE A 536 9.83 -2.86 -14.50
C PHE A 536 8.78 -3.67 -13.74
N GLY A 537 7.63 -3.06 -13.41
CA GLY A 537 6.50 -3.74 -12.78
C GLY A 537 6.03 -4.96 -13.58
N ASN A 538 5.84 -4.82 -14.89
CA ASN A 538 5.46 -5.93 -15.77
C ASN A 538 6.49 -7.06 -15.76
N VAL A 539 7.79 -6.75 -15.73
CA VAL A 539 8.86 -7.78 -15.66
C VAL A 539 8.83 -8.51 -14.32
N LEU A 540 8.63 -7.79 -13.21
CA LEU A 540 8.57 -8.41 -11.88
C LEU A 540 7.32 -9.26 -11.71
N VAL A 541 6.16 -8.78 -12.14
CA VAL A 541 4.91 -9.58 -12.13
C VAL A 541 5.06 -10.80 -13.04
N GLY A 542 5.75 -10.66 -14.19
CA GLY A 542 6.11 -11.79 -15.06
C GLY A 542 7.00 -12.82 -14.35
N TYR A 543 7.95 -12.37 -13.55
CA TYR A 543 8.77 -13.26 -12.73
C TYR A 543 7.93 -13.99 -11.68
N MET A 544 6.99 -13.31 -11.02
CA MET A 544 6.06 -13.96 -10.09
C MET A 544 5.23 -15.03 -10.79
N TRP A 545 4.67 -14.71 -11.95
CA TRP A 545 3.90 -15.70 -12.73
C TRP A 545 4.74 -16.90 -13.19
N ALA A 546 5.99 -16.70 -13.54
CA ALA A 546 6.90 -17.81 -13.89
C ALA A 546 7.18 -18.72 -12.67
N ARG A 547 7.35 -18.15 -11.47
CA ARG A 547 7.49 -18.92 -10.21
C ARG A 547 6.23 -19.70 -9.90
N ILE A 548 5.05 -19.06 -9.98
CA ILE A 548 3.75 -19.70 -9.80
C ILE A 548 3.56 -20.85 -10.79
N ALA A 549 3.88 -20.61 -12.07
CA ALA A 549 3.76 -21.63 -13.12
C ALA A 549 4.64 -22.86 -12.84
N LYS A 550 5.86 -22.65 -12.34
CA LYS A 550 6.76 -23.76 -12.00
C LYS A 550 6.15 -24.67 -10.93
N VAL A 551 5.64 -24.10 -9.84
CA VAL A 551 4.98 -24.89 -8.76
C VAL A 551 3.72 -25.56 -9.29
N ALA A 552 2.92 -24.85 -10.07
CA ALA A 552 1.68 -25.37 -10.60
C ALA A 552 1.87 -26.52 -11.60
N LEU A 553 2.98 -26.52 -12.38
CA LEU A 553 3.31 -27.62 -13.29
C LEU A 553 3.59 -28.93 -12.54
N GLU A 554 4.19 -28.87 -11.35
CA GLU A 554 4.49 -30.04 -10.53
C GLU A 554 3.21 -30.72 -9.98
N LYS A 555 2.10 -29.98 -9.95
CA LYS A 555 0.80 -30.39 -9.41
C LYS A 555 -0.33 -30.35 -10.47
N SER A 556 0.04 -30.43 -11.73
CA SER A 556 -0.88 -30.41 -12.88
C SER A 556 -1.95 -31.52 -12.76
N GLY A 557 -3.19 -31.19 -13.10
CA GLY A 557 -4.36 -32.06 -12.96
C GLY A 557 -5.24 -31.72 -11.75
N ASP A 558 -4.77 -30.88 -10.83
CA ASP A 558 -5.63 -30.27 -9.81
C ASP A 558 -6.19 -28.94 -10.35
N PRO A 559 -7.51 -28.71 -10.25
CA PRO A 559 -8.17 -27.53 -10.82
C PRO A 559 -7.59 -26.19 -10.36
N PHE A 560 -7.10 -26.09 -9.12
CA PHE A 560 -6.49 -24.85 -8.61
C PHE A 560 -5.17 -24.53 -9.35
N TYR A 561 -4.29 -25.52 -9.47
CA TYR A 561 -2.99 -25.31 -10.14
C TYR A 561 -3.15 -25.18 -11.66
N ASP A 562 -4.09 -25.90 -12.26
CA ASP A 562 -4.40 -25.74 -13.69
C ASP A 562 -4.93 -24.33 -13.99
N ALA A 563 -5.74 -23.76 -13.08
CA ALA A 563 -6.18 -22.36 -13.18
C ALA A 563 -5.02 -21.36 -13.07
N LYS A 564 -4.02 -21.62 -12.18
CA LYS A 564 -2.81 -20.80 -12.08
C LYS A 564 -1.97 -20.85 -13.35
N LEU A 565 -1.78 -22.04 -13.95
CA LEU A 565 -1.10 -22.21 -15.23
C LEU A 565 -1.78 -21.42 -16.35
N ASN A 566 -3.11 -21.50 -16.42
CA ASN A 566 -3.86 -20.75 -17.43
C ASN A 566 -3.73 -19.24 -17.21
N SER A 567 -3.77 -18.77 -15.97
CA SER A 567 -3.56 -17.36 -15.64
C SER A 567 -2.16 -16.88 -16.05
N ALA A 568 -1.13 -17.69 -15.79
CA ALA A 568 0.24 -17.38 -16.22
C ALA A 568 0.34 -17.25 -17.75
N ARG A 569 -0.28 -18.16 -18.53
CA ARG A 569 -0.34 -18.09 -20.00
C ARG A 569 -0.98 -16.79 -20.46
N ILE A 570 -2.14 -16.45 -19.90
CA ILE A 570 -2.86 -15.21 -20.25
C ILE A 570 -1.99 -13.98 -19.98
N PHE A 571 -1.28 -13.95 -18.84
CA PHE A 571 -0.37 -12.84 -18.54
C PHE A 571 0.72 -12.69 -19.60
N PHE A 572 1.41 -13.78 -19.95
CA PHE A 572 2.50 -13.74 -20.92
C PHE A 572 2.03 -13.53 -22.37
N GLU A 573 0.81 -13.93 -22.72
CA GLU A 573 0.25 -13.75 -24.05
C GLU A 573 -0.37 -12.36 -24.27
N ARG A 574 -0.96 -11.75 -23.24
CA ARG A 574 -1.79 -10.55 -23.40
C ARG A 574 -1.26 -9.31 -22.71
N ILE A 575 -0.67 -9.43 -21.51
CA ILE A 575 -0.21 -8.28 -20.72
C ILE A 575 1.29 -8.05 -20.93
N PHE A 576 2.09 -9.08 -20.79
CA PHE A 576 3.55 -8.96 -20.90
C PHE A 576 4.04 -8.35 -22.24
N PRO A 577 3.40 -8.58 -23.39
CA PRO A 577 3.79 -7.94 -24.65
C PRO A 577 3.72 -6.41 -24.67
N GLU A 578 3.00 -5.77 -23.74
CA GLU A 578 3.03 -4.31 -23.59
C GLU A 578 4.45 -3.76 -23.36
N THR A 579 5.33 -4.57 -22.77
CA THR A 579 6.75 -4.23 -22.57
C THR A 579 7.43 -3.73 -23.86
N LEU A 580 7.04 -4.24 -25.02
CA LEU A 580 7.59 -3.81 -26.31
C LEU A 580 7.20 -2.36 -26.64
N ALA A 581 5.93 -2.03 -26.47
CA ALA A 581 5.42 -0.67 -26.73
C ALA A 581 5.97 0.32 -25.69
N ILE A 582 6.03 -0.08 -24.44
CA ILE A 582 6.59 0.72 -23.35
C ILE A 582 8.07 1.03 -23.64
N ALA A 583 8.86 0.03 -24.04
CA ALA A 583 10.27 0.23 -24.40
C ALA A 583 10.43 1.27 -25.54
N ALA A 584 9.57 1.23 -26.55
CA ALA A 584 9.59 2.20 -27.64
C ALA A 584 9.27 3.63 -27.16
N ARG A 585 8.31 3.79 -26.22
CA ARG A 585 8.01 5.10 -25.62
C ARG A 585 9.19 5.66 -24.83
N ILE A 586 9.85 4.84 -23.99
CA ILE A 586 11.05 5.26 -23.25
C ILE A 586 12.15 5.72 -24.22
N GLN A 587 12.36 4.98 -25.31
CA GLN A 587 13.38 5.31 -26.32
C GLN A 587 13.09 6.58 -27.12
N SER A 588 11.82 7.05 -27.17
CA SER A 588 11.46 8.28 -27.88
C SER A 588 12.00 9.56 -27.22
N GLY A 589 12.37 9.47 -25.94
CA GLY A 589 12.98 10.55 -25.17
C GLY A 589 12.02 11.71 -24.88
N GLU A 590 12.60 12.86 -24.47
CA GLU A 590 11.89 14.04 -23.95
C GLU A 590 11.57 15.10 -25.00
N ARG A 591 12.20 15.06 -26.17
CA ARG A 591 12.20 16.18 -27.12
C ARG A 591 10.81 16.75 -27.41
N ASN A 592 9.86 15.89 -27.73
CA ASN A 592 8.51 16.33 -28.09
C ASN A 592 7.69 16.74 -26.86
N LEU A 593 7.97 16.16 -25.69
CA LEU A 593 7.33 16.55 -24.44
C LEU A 593 7.77 17.95 -23.99
N MET A 594 9.08 18.24 -24.10
CA MET A 594 9.66 19.53 -23.68
C MET A 594 9.46 20.65 -24.74
N SER A 595 8.99 20.32 -25.93
CA SER A 595 8.63 21.30 -26.96
C SER A 595 7.14 21.66 -26.95
N PHE A 596 6.41 21.31 -25.86
CA PHE A 596 5.00 21.67 -25.72
C PHE A 596 4.84 23.20 -25.76
N PRO A 597 4.03 23.75 -26.66
CA PRO A 597 3.86 25.18 -26.77
C PRO A 597 3.14 25.73 -25.53
N GLU A 598 3.69 26.77 -24.94
CA GLU A 598 2.98 27.62 -23.99
C GLU A 598 2.05 28.53 -24.79
N GLU A 599 0.76 28.18 -24.92
CA GLU A 599 -0.27 29.04 -25.51
C GLU A 599 -0.89 29.95 -24.44
#